data_d8e808fa184b04276f91e3a006728171
#
_entry.id   d8e808fa184b04276f91e3a006728171
#
_cell.length_a   1.000
_cell.length_b   1.000
_cell.length_c   1.000
_cell.angle_alpha   90.00
_cell.angle_beta   90.00
_cell.angle_gamma   90.00
#
_symmetry.space_group_name_H-M   'P 1'
#
loop_
_entity.id
_entity.type
_entity.pdbx_description
1 polymer ?
#
loop_
_entity_poly.entity_id
_entity_poly.type
_entity_poly.pdbx_seq_one_letter_code
_entity_poly.pdbx_strand_id
1 'polypeptide(L)'
;ILDGLVGSEMCIRDRDYYSIGTISPSNDNSLIGYTEDNNGRREYTIKILNPDSMVELNDVVERTTGRFIWSYDNENIIYLKKDPITLIANSVYLHKIGTPSSSDILIYKEIDNEFNISISLSRTKKYAYINIESTNSNEIRLIDTHNPLREPLVSIPRIENHLYYLEHINDENFFVRTNFNAPNFKVIRIKSLNNIDLANLDTIISHTNSIFINDILFINDRLILEIRENGLPELSVYNLKSKKGINIEFVDNAYDVSLAFNDELDGNSFNYYYSSLTSPPRVFSYDLD
;
A
#
# COMPACT_ATOMS: atom_id res chain seq x y z
N ILE A 1 28.60 -11.61 30.37
CA ILE A 1 27.27 -11.71 29.70
C ILE A 1 26.74 -10.30 29.41
N LEU A 2 27.46 -9.48 28.67
CA LEU A 2 27.04 -8.12 28.31
C LEU A 2 27.35 -7.76 26.84
N ASP A 3 27.79 -8.72 26.03
CA ASP A 3 28.22 -8.45 24.64
C ASP A 3 27.11 -8.67 23.60
N GLY A 4 25.86 -8.86 24.01
CA GLY A 4 24.74 -9.13 23.11
C GLY A 4 23.75 -7.98 22.88
N LEU A 5 23.95 -6.80 23.47
CA LEU A 5 23.02 -5.67 23.41
C LEU A 5 23.63 -4.41 22.78
N VAL A 6 24.52 -4.56 21.83
CA VAL A 6 25.37 -3.48 21.29
C VAL A 6 24.76 -2.87 20.02
N GLY A 7 23.55 -2.68 19.84
CA GLY A 7 23.04 -1.98 18.66
C GLY A 7 22.03 -0.89 19.00
N SER A 8 20.94 -1.26 19.61
CA SER A 8 19.83 -0.35 19.85
C SER A 8 19.97 0.51 21.13
N GLU A 9 20.59 -0.02 22.16
CA GLU A 9 20.72 0.72 23.43
C GLU A 9 21.79 1.82 23.40
N MET A 10 22.85 1.68 22.60
CA MET A 10 23.85 2.76 22.47
C MET A 10 23.29 3.97 21.71
N CYS A 11 22.40 3.78 20.77
CA CYS A 11 21.76 4.89 20.04
C CYS A 11 20.76 5.67 20.92
N ILE A 12 20.20 5.04 21.96
CA ILE A 12 19.24 5.69 22.89
C ILE A 12 19.95 6.51 23.97
N ARG A 13 21.21 6.21 24.31
CA ARG A 13 21.93 6.87 25.42
C ARG A 13 22.29 8.34 25.15
N ASP A 14 22.38 8.74 23.89
CA ASP A 14 22.82 10.09 23.53
C ASP A 14 21.66 11.00 23.11
N ARG A 15 20.41 10.49 23.11
CA ARG A 15 19.21 11.20 22.66
C ARG A 15 18.03 10.90 23.58
N ASP A 16 17.20 11.89 23.84
CA ASP A 16 15.99 11.74 24.66
C ASP A 16 14.96 10.81 24.00
N TYR A 17 14.96 10.73 22.67
CA TYR A 17 14.10 9.87 21.87
C TYR A 17 14.76 9.52 20.53
N TYR A 18 14.56 8.29 20.08
CA TYR A 18 14.95 7.83 18.74
C TYR A 18 14.06 6.69 18.26
N SER A 19 13.51 6.83 17.06
CA SER A 19 12.73 5.77 16.40
C SER A 19 13.04 5.76 14.91
N ILE A 20 13.29 4.56 14.38
CA ILE A 20 13.38 4.30 12.95
C ILE A 20 11.97 4.00 12.44
N GLY A 21 11.57 4.68 11.37
CA GLY A 21 10.32 4.42 10.67
C GLY A 21 10.52 3.40 9.54
N THR A 22 10.45 3.87 8.29
CA THR A 22 10.66 3.03 7.10
C THR A 22 12.15 2.89 6.82
N ILE A 23 12.56 1.68 6.43
CA ILE A 23 13.83 1.40 5.76
C ILE A 23 13.47 0.78 4.40
N SER A 24 13.96 1.35 3.30
CA SER A 24 13.66 0.89 1.95
C SER A 24 14.89 1.01 1.05
N PRO A 25 15.39 -0.10 0.49
CA PRO A 25 16.41 -0.04 -0.54
C PRO A 25 15.85 0.56 -1.83
N SER A 26 16.70 1.20 -2.64
CA SER A 26 16.40 1.56 -4.02
C SER A 26 16.17 0.29 -4.86
N ASN A 27 15.52 0.42 -6.03
CA ASN A 27 15.18 -0.76 -6.84
C ASN A 27 16.40 -1.54 -7.33
N ASP A 28 17.56 -0.87 -7.44
CA ASP A 28 18.86 -1.45 -7.83
C ASP A 28 19.75 -1.82 -6.63
N ASN A 29 19.26 -1.59 -5.39
CA ASN A 29 19.99 -1.79 -4.14
C ASN A 29 21.27 -0.94 -3.97
N SER A 30 21.47 0.11 -4.79
CA SER A 30 22.64 0.99 -4.69
C SER A 30 22.54 1.98 -3.53
N LEU A 31 21.33 2.28 -3.07
CA LEU A 31 21.03 3.21 -1.99
C LEU A 31 20.03 2.60 -1.00
N ILE A 32 20.07 3.07 0.23
CA ILE A 32 19.05 2.78 1.24
C ILE A 32 18.48 4.10 1.72
N GLY A 33 17.18 4.28 1.52
CA GLY A 33 16.43 5.33 2.20
C GLY A 33 15.95 4.85 3.56
N TYR A 34 16.05 5.71 4.56
CA TYR A 34 15.50 5.43 5.88
C TYR A 34 14.92 6.69 6.50
N THR A 35 14.05 6.50 7.48
CA THR A 35 13.41 7.61 8.17
C THR A 35 13.64 7.50 9.65
N GLU A 36 13.92 8.64 10.31
CA GLU A 36 14.13 8.71 11.75
C GLU A 36 13.25 9.80 12.40
N ASP A 37 12.73 9.51 13.59
CA ASP A 37 12.08 10.46 14.48
C ASP A 37 12.97 10.63 15.72
N ASN A 38 13.46 11.85 15.91
CA ASN A 38 14.38 12.21 17.01
C ASN A 38 13.70 12.95 18.16
N ASN A 39 12.39 13.18 18.08
CA ASN A 39 11.67 14.01 19.04
C ASN A 39 10.37 13.40 19.59
N GLY A 40 9.98 12.20 19.11
CA GLY A 40 8.79 11.48 19.56
C GLY A 40 7.48 12.05 19.05
N ARG A 41 7.51 12.96 18.05
CA ARG A 41 6.31 13.60 17.48
C ARG A 41 5.79 12.90 16.24
N ARG A 42 6.39 11.77 15.86
CA ARG A 42 6.14 11.09 14.60
C ARG A 42 6.34 12.02 13.38
N GLU A 43 7.25 12.99 13.54
CA GLU A 43 7.76 13.83 12.46
C GLU A 43 9.10 13.24 12.01
N TYR A 44 9.05 12.51 10.93
CA TYR A 44 10.22 11.79 10.44
C TYR A 44 11.04 12.64 9.49
N THR A 45 12.35 12.43 9.56
CA THR A 45 13.33 12.92 8.58
C THR A 45 13.76 11.78 7.70
N ILE A 46 13.64 11.94 6.38
CA ILE A 46 14.16 10.98 5.40
C ILE A 46 15.64 11.28 5.19
N LYS A 47 16.45 10.24 5.20
CA LYS A 47 17.87 10.25 4.87
C LYS A 47 18.20 9.13 3.90
N ILE A 48 19.26 9.33 3.12
CA ILE A 48 19.73 8.38 2.12
C ILE A 48 21.16 7.95 2.47
N LEU A 49 21.39 6.65 2.47
CA LEU A 49 22.67 6.01 2.79
C LEU A 49 23.16 5.20 1.58
N ASN A 50 24.43 5.30 1.28
CA ASN A 50 25.10 4.33 0.41
C ASN A 50 25.55 3.12 1.24
N PRO A 51 25.02 1.91 1.01
CA PRO A 51 25.34 0.74 1.84
C PRO A 51 26.78 0.24 1.71
N ASP A 52 27.42 0.42 0.56
CA ASP A 52 28.79 -0.05 0.33
C ASP A 52 29.83 0.78 1.10
N SER A 53 29.65 2.08 1.13
CA SER A 53 30.55 3.02 1.82
C SER A 53 30.11 3.33 3.26
N MET A 54 28.88 3.00 3.63
CA MET A 54 28.22 3.39 4.89
C MET A 54 28.20 4.91 5.09
N VAL A 55 28.15 5.69 4.01
CA VAL A 55 28.13 7.15 4.03
C VAL A 55 26.72 7.65 3.69
N GLU A 56 26.19 8.52 4.56
CA GLU A 56 24.96 9.26 4.26
C GLU A 56 25.20 10.30 3.16
N LEU A 57 24.24 10.40 2.25
CA LEU A 57 24.19 11.50 1.28
C LEU A 57 23.74 12.79 2.00
N ASN A 58 23.87 13.91 1.30
CA ASN A 58 23.44 15.22 1.85
C ASN A 58 21.92 15.44 1.80
N ASP A 59 21.18 14.42 1.37
CA ASP A 59 19.72 14.48 1.26
C ASP A 59 19.09 14.37 2.66
N VAL A 60 18.43 15.44 3.09
CA VAL A 60 17.72 15.53 4.36
C VAL A 60 16.35 16.14 4.10
N VAL A 61 15.30 15.32 4.25
CA VAL A 61 13.91 15.75 4.03
C VAL A 61 13.13 15.65 5.33
N GLU A 62 12.86 16.80 5.92
CA GLU A 62 12.24 16.92 7.23
C GLU A 62 10.71 16.97 7.19
N ARG A 63 10.06 16.71 8.33
CA ARG A 63 8.61 16.80 8.58
C ARG A 63 7.79 15.88 7.69
N THR A 64 8.27 14.69 7.48
CA THR A 64 7.56 13.66 6.72
C THR A 64 6.73 12.74 7.64
N THR A 65 5.92 11.88 7.02
CA THR A 65 5.17 10.84 7.75
C THR A 65 5.99 9.60 8.07
N GLY A 66 7.24 9.55 7.62
CA GLY A 66 8.09 8.37 7.76
C GLY A 66 7.91 7.32 6.66
N ARG A 67 7.06 7.56 5.67
CA ARG A 67 6.91 6.71 4.49
C ARG A 67 7.33 7.46 3.23
N PHE A 68 8.03 6.76 2.34
CA PHE A 68 8.43 7.26 1.03
C PHE A 68 8.45 6.11 0.01
N ILE A 69 8.46 6.43 -1.27
CA ILE A 69 8.47 5.49 -2.38
C ILE A 69 9.54 5.94 -3.37
N TRP A 70 10.41 5.02 -3.79
CA TRP A 70 11.39 5.26 -4.84
C TRP A 70 10.72 5.36 -6.21
N SER A 71 11.18 6.29 -7.07
CA SER A 71 10.90 6.21 -8.50
C SER A 71 11.61 5.00 -9.12
N TYR A 72 11.14 4.56 -10.28
CA TYR A 72 11.68 3.37 -10.93
C TYR A 72 13.18 3.48 -11.24
N ASP A 73 13.63 4.66 -11.66
CA ASP A 73 15.02 5.00 -11.98
C ASP A 73 15.91 5.24 -10.75
N ASN A 74 15.36 5.22 -9.54
CA ASN A 74 16.02 5.56 -8.28
C ASN A 74 16.54 7.01 -8.16
N GLU A 75 16.18 7.89 -9.10
CA GLU A 75 16.61 9.29 -9.06
C GLU A 75 15.75 10.16 -8.14
N ASN A 76 14.54 9.69 -7.80
CA ASN A 76 13.60 10.45 -7.00
C ASN A 76 12.95 9.59 -5.91
N ILE A 77 12.44 10.26 -4.86
CA ILE A 77 11.53 9.71 -3.89
C ILE A 77 10.23 10.51 -3.82
N ILE A 78 9.12 9.82 -3.69
CA ILE A 78 7.79 10.37 -3.47
C ILE A 78 7.49 10.25 -1.99
N TYR A 79 7.11 11.33 -1.33
CA TYR A 79 6.87 11.33 0.10
C TYR A 79 5.71 12.25 0.52
N LEU A 80 5.23 12.04 1.74
CA LEU A 80 4.19 12.86 2.37
C LEU A 80 4.82 13.85 3.33
N LYS A 81 4.46 15.12 3.19
CA LYS A 81 4.85 16.19 4.10
C LYS A 81 3.70 16.57 5.03
N LYS A 82 4.04 16.77 6.29
CA LYS A 82 3.10 17.24 7.30
C LYS A 82 2.99 18.75 7.30
N ASP A 83 1.77 19.22 7.53
CA ASP A 83 1.53 20.64 7.83
C ASP A 83 2.23 21.01 9.15
N PRO A 84 2.99 22.11 9.20
CA PRO A 84 3.79 22.45 10.39
C PRO A 84 2.96 22.86 11.60
N ILE A 85 1.69 23.19 11.45
CA ILE A 85 0.80 23.64 12.51
C ILE A 85 -0.09 22.50 13.00
N THR A 86 -0.77 21.83 12.05
CA THR A 86 -1.73 20.77 12.38
C THR A 86 -1.07 19.41 12.55
N LEU A 87 0.15 19.22 12.04
CA LEU A 87 0.90 17.96 11.97
C LEU A 87 0.18 16.88 11.12
N ILE A 88 -0.87 17.24 10.43
CA ILE A 88 -1.59 16.35 9.51
C ILE A 88 -0.84 16.31 8.18
N ALA A 89 -0.69 15.13 7.60
CA ALA A 89 -0.16 14.97 6.26
C ALA A 89 -1.21 15.39 5.25
N ASN A 90 -0.93 16.41 4.45
CA ASN A 90 -1.85 16.92 3.45
C ASN A 90 -1.21 17.16 2.07
N SER A 91 0.08 16.88 1.93
CA SER A 91 0.82 17.22 0.69
C SER A 91 1.78 16.11 0.30
N VAL A 92 1.79 15.78 -1.00
CA VAL A 92 2.70 14.82 -1.62
C VAL A 92 3.75 15.59 -2.40
N TYR A 93 5.01 15.27 -2.18
CA TYR A 93 6.16 15.88 -2.85
C TYR A 93 7.01 14.86 -3.56
N LEU A 94 7.72 15.32 -4.56
CA LEU A 94 8.80 14.60 -5.23
C LEU A 94 10.13 15.28 -4.87
N HIS A 95 11.04 14.51 -4.29
CA HIS A 95 12.41 14.90 -4.00
C HIS A 95 13.36 14.25 -4.98
N LYS A 96 14.22 15.02 -5.63
CA LYS A 96 15.28 14.50 -6.48
C LYS A 96 16.53 14.24 -5.64
N ILE A 97 17.05 13.01 -5.67
CA ILE A 97 18.27 12.61 -4.94
C ILE A 97 19.44 13.51 -5.33
N GLY A 98 20.21 13.94 -4.34
CA GLY A 98 21.34 14.84 -4.49
C GLY A 98 20.98 16.33 -4.59
N THR A 99 19.72 16.70 -4.31
CA THR A 99 19.30 18.11 -4.32
C THR A 99 18.79 18.54 -2.93
N PRO A 100 18.80 19.85 -2.63
CA PRO A 100 18.23 20.30 -1.36
C PRO A 100 16.69 20.18 -1.34
N SER A 101 16.11 19.79 -0.21
CA SER A 101 14.65 19.64 -0.05
C SER A 101 13.83 20.93 -0.27
N SER A 102 14.48 22.08 -0.33
CA SER A 102 13.84 23.35 -0.73
C SER A 102 13.48 23.42 -2.22
N SER A 103 14.05 22.53 -3.05
CA SER A 103 13.74 22.41 -4.47
C SER A 103 12.70 21.33 -4.79
N ASP A 104 12.14 20.68 -3.78
CA ASP A 104 11.17 19.61 -3.95
C ASP A 104 9.90 20.08 -4.64
N ILE A 105 9.38 19.25 -5.51
CA ILE A 105 8.22 19.56 -6.33
C ILE A 105 6.94 19.09 -5.64
N LEU A 106 5.99 20.00 -5.43
CA LEU A 106 4.65 19.65 -4.95
C LEU A 106 3.89 18.92 -6.06
N ILE A 107 3.52 17.67 -5.81
CA ILE A 107 2.77 16.81 -6.74
C ILE A 107 1.26 16.92 -6.49
N TYR A 108 0.87 16.89 -5.21
CA TYR A 108 -0.54 16.95 -4.82
C TYR A 108 -0.69 17.60 -3.45
N LYS A 109 -1.79 18.34 -3.27
CA LYS A 109 -2.18 18.85 -1.96
C LYS A 109 -3.68 18.64 -1.74
N GLU A 110 -4.03 17.95 -0.65
CA GLU A 110 -5.41 17.85 -0.19
C GLU A 110 -5.76 19.10 0.62
N ILE A 111 -6.87 19.71 0.26
CA ILE A 111 -7.39 20.94 0.91
C ILE A 111 -8.64 20.67 1.76
N ASP A 112 -9.27 19.50 1.55
CA ASP A 112 -10.43 19.07 2.31
C ASP A 112 -9.97 18.30 3.56
N ASN A 113 -10.25 18.89 4.73
CA ASN A 113 -9.82 18.34 6.02
C ASN A 113 -10.61 17.07 6.44
N GLU A 114 -11.66 16.70 5.71
CA GLU A 114 -12.39 15.45 5.95
C GLU A 114 -11.62 14.25 5.39
N PHE A 115 -10.64 14.48 4.53
CA PHE A 115 -9.85 13.43 3.90
C PHE A 115 -8.43 13.34 4.46
N ASN A 116 -8.04 12.14 4.79
CA ASN A 116 -6.65 11.79 5.11
C ASN A 116 -5.95 11.30 3.85
N ILE A 117 -4.66 11.60 3.72
CA ILE A 117 -3.87 11.10 2.61
C ILE A 117 -2.79 10.13 3.07
N SER A 118 -2.55 9.11 2.27
CA SER A 118 -1.44 8.17 2.41
C SER A 118 -0.84 7.82 1.05
N ILE A 119 0.36 7.24 1.04
CA ILE A 119 0.97 6.73 -0.18
C ILE A 119 1.25 5.23 -0.05
N SER A 120 1.06 4.50 -1.14
CA SER A 120 1.42 3.09 -1.27
C SER A 120 1.96 2.80 -2.67
N LEU A 121 2.73 1.72 -2.81
CA LEU A 121 3.26 1.28 -4.09
C LEU A 121 2.42 0.13 -4.62
N SER A 122 2.07 0.14 -5.91
CA SER A 122 1.45 -1.01 -6.56
C SER A 122 2.41 -2.20 -6.53
N ARG A 123 1.91 -3.43 -6.44
CA ARG A 123 2.73 -4.65 -6.46
C ARG A 123 3.58 -4.77 -7.73
N THR A 124 3.11 -4.23 -8.85
CA THR A 124 3.86 -4.12 -10.10
C THR A 124 4.97 -3.08 -10.06
N LYS A 125 5.04 -2.27 -9.01
CA LYS A 125 5.92 -1.11 -8.85
C LYS A 125 5.77 -0.01 -9.91
N LYS A 126 4.81 -0.14 -10.83
CA LYS A 126 4.57 0.85 -11.89
C LYS A 126 3.94 2.14 -11.37
N TYR A 127 3.06 2.04 -10.37
CA TYR A 127 2.36 3.18 -9.82
C TYR A 127 2.59 3.36 -8.33
N ALA A 128 2.89 4.57 -7.92
CA ALA A 128 2.68 5.01 -6.56
C ALA A 128 1.27 5.58 -6.44
N TYR A 129 0.50 5.09 -5.48
CA TYR A 129 -0.87 5.56 -5.22
C TYR A 129 -0.85 6.66 -4.19
N ILE A 130 -1.58 7.74 -4.44
CA ILE A 130 -2.02 8.69 -3.42
C ILE A 130 -3.42 8.24 -3.03
N ASN A 131 -3.55 7.63 -1.85
CA ASN A 131 -4.84 7.23 -1.30
C ASN A 131 -5.40 8.42 -0.51
N ILE A 132 -6.57 8.87 -0.87
CA ILE A 132 -7.27 10.02 -0.29
C ILE A 132 -8.58 9.47 0.27
N GLU A 133 -8.71 9.39 1.59
CA GLU A 133 -9.76 8.60 2.24
C GLU A 133 -10.47 9.36 3.35
N SER A 134 -11.80 9.26 3.35
CA SER A 134 -12.68 9.62 4.47
C SER A 134 -13.36 8.35 5.01
N THR A 135 -14.31 8.51 5.93
CA THR A 135 -15.03 7.37 6.51
C THR A 135 -15.82 6.56 5.48
N ASN A 136 -16.37 7.20 4.47
CA ASN A 136 -17.32 6.59 3.54
C ASN A 136 -17.00 6.83 2.06
N SER A 137 -15.94 7.57 1.76
CA SER A 137 -15.57 7.92 0.38
C SER A 137 -14.07 7.95 0.23
N ASN A 138 -13.58 7.57 -0.95
CA ASN A 138 -12.17 7.71 -1.27
C ASN A 138 -11.94 8.15 -2.73
N GLU A 139 -10.71 8.57 -3.00
CA GLU A 139 -10.15 8.81 -4.32
C GLU A 139 -8.71 8.27 -4.34
N ILE A 140 -8.32 7.62 -5.41
CA ILE A 140 -6.96 7.15 -5.60
C ILE A 140 -6.38 7.84 -6.83
N ARG A 141 -5.23 8.49 -6.64
CA ARG A 141 -4.46 9.08 -7.74
C ARG A 141 -3.19 8.27 -7.96
N LEU A 142 -2.82 8.10 -9.22
CA LEU A 142 -1.69 7.29 -9.64
C LEU A 142 -0.56 8.18 -10.15
N ILE A 143 0.61 8.02 -9.55
CA ILE A 143 1.87 8.59 -10.04
C ILE A 143 2.61 7.47 -10.77
N ASP A 144 2.92 7.66 -12.04
CA ASP A 144 3.77 6.73 -12.80
C ASP A 144 5.21 6.82 -12.26
N THR A 145 5.71 5.74 -11.67
CA THR A 145 7.07 5.71 -11.08
C THR A 145 8.18 5.86 -12.11
N HIS A 146 7.91 5.55 -13.40
CA HIS A 146 8.85 5.77 -14.50
C HIS A 146 8.89 7.22 -14.96
N ASN A 147 7.84 8.00 -14.66
CA ASN A 147 7.76 9.41 -15.01
C ASN A 147 7.02 10.21 -13.93
N PRO A 148 7.61 10.32 -12.71
CA PRO A 148 6.93 10.88 -11.55
C PRO A 148 6.64 12.39 -11.63
N LEU A 149 7.19 13.08 -12.66
CA LEU A 149 6.90 14.49 -12.92
C LEU A 149 5.58 14.74 -13.66
N ARG A 150 4.95 13.67 -14.20
CA ARG A 150 3.63 13.78 -14.79
C ARG A 150 2.57 14.06 -13.71
N GLU A 151 1.54 14.79 -14.09
CA GLU A 151 0.37 14.99 -13.23
C GLU A 151 -0.24 13.65 -12.83
N PRO A 152 -0.53 13.42 -11.54
CA PRO A 152 -1.15 12.20 -11.07
C PRO A 152 -2.49 11.94 -11.74
N LEU A 153 -2.66 10.75 -12.29
CA LEU A 153 -3.89 10.33 -12.94
C LEU A 153 -4.95 9.99 -11.89
N VAL A 154 -6.11 10.63 -11.95
CA VAL A 154 -7.28 10.27 -11.12
C VAL A 154 -7.86 8.98 -11.65
N SER A 155 -7.92 7.92 -10.82
CA SER A 155 -8.47 6.63 -11.24
C SER A 155 -9.99 6.69 -11.39
N ILE A 156 -10.69 6.93 -10.30
CA ILE A 156 -12.13 7.18 -10.26
C ILE A 156 -12.32 8.47 -9.45
N PRO A 157 -13.01 9.47 -9.97
CA PRO A 157 -13.30 10.70 -9.23
C PRO A 157 -14.05 10.41 -7.93
N ARG A 158 -13.86 11.27 -6.94
CA ARG A 158 -14.53 11.21 -5.64
C ARG A 158 -16.05 11.25 -5.80
N ILE A 159 -16.72 10.25 -5.22
CA ILE A 159 -18.16 10.13 -5.19
C ILE A 159 -18.58 9.88 -3.74
N GLU A 160 -19.60 10.57 -3.27
CA GLU A 160 -20.10 10.37 -1.92
C GLU A 160 -20.59 8.93 -1.70
N ASN A 161 -20.23 8.34 -0.56
CA ASN A 161 -20.52 6.94 -0.19
C ASN A 161 -19.94 5.88 -1.14
N HIS A 162 -18.90 6.25 -1.90
CA HIS A 162 -18.21 5.31 -2.78
C HIS A 162 -16.81 5.02 -2.28
N LEU A 163 -16.56 3.74 -1.97
CA LEU A 163 -15.27 3.18 -1.60
C LEU A 163 -14.80 2.22 -2.68
N TYR A 164 -13.54 2.34 -3.07
CA TYR A 164 -12.92 1.43 -4.01
C TYR A 164 -11.42 1.28 -3.74
N TYR A 165 -10.87 0.14 -4.14
CA TYR A 165 -9.46 -0.21 -3.95
C TYR A 165 -8.94 -0.83 -5.24
N LEU A 166 -7.74 -0.42 -5.66
CA LEU A 166 -7.13 -0.80 -6.93
C LEU A 166 -6.04 -1.85 -6.73
N GLU A 167 -6.10 -2.90 -7.51
CA GLU A 167 -5.01 -3.86 -7.71
C GLU A 167 -4.53 -3.76 -9.16
N HIS A 168 -3.34 -3.17 -9.38
CA HIS A 168 -2.73 -3.08 -10.71
C HIS A 168 -2.11 -4.42 -11.10
N ILE A 169 -2.46 -4.92 -12.31
CA ILE A 169 -2.05 -6.24 -12.79
C ILE A 169 -0.92 -6.11 -13.81
N ASN A 170 -1.20 -5.40 -14.90
CA ASN A 170 -0.25 -5.14 -15.98
C ASN A 170 -0.78 -4.02 -16.87
N ASP A 171 0.11 -3.36 -17.60
CA ASP A 171 -0.20 -2.25 -18.53
C ASP A 171 -1.16 -1.22 -17.93
N GLU A 172 -2.41 -1.20 -18.39
CA GLU A 172 -3.50 -0.37 -17.88
C GLU A 172 -4.63 -1.22 -17.25
N ASN A 173 -4.37 -2.50 -16.93
CA ASN A 173 -5.37 -3.38 -16.35
C ASN A 173 -5.33 -3.34 -14.82
N PHE A 174 -6.53 -3.17 -14.25
CA PHE A 174 -6.74 -3.17 -12.80
C PHE A 174 -7.90 -4.07 -12.44
N PHE A 175 -7.77 -4.81 -11.33
CA PHE A 175 -8.92 -5.26 -10.58
C PHE A 175 -9.29 -4.19 -9.55
N VAL A 176 -10.58 -3.98 -9.39
CA VAL A 176 -11.09 -2.96 -8.47
C VAL A 176 -12.17 -3.59 -7.60
N ARG A 177 -11.93 -3.61 -6.32
CA ARG A 177 -12.95 -3.90 -5.32
C ARG A 177 -13.72 -2.62 -5.06
N THR A 178 -15.03 -2.60 -5.27
CA THR A 178 -15.85 -1.39 -5.20
C THR A 178 -17.21 -1.66 -4.59
N ASN A 179 -17.73 -0.70 -3.81
CA ASN A 179 -19.09 -0.73 -3.29
C ASN A 179 -20.10 0.02 -4.19
N PHE A 180 -19.70 0.48 -5.38
CA PHE A 180 -20.60 1.17 -6.30
C PHE A 180 -21.78 0.28 -6.71
N ASN A 181 -23.00 0.63 -6.28
CA ASN A 181 -24.21 -0.20 -6.39
C ASN A 181 -24.00 -1.65 -5.86
N ALA A 182 -23.22 -1.81 -4.79
CA ALA A 182 -22.82 -3.09 -4.24
C ALA A 182 -22.42 -2.96 -2.76
N PRO A 183 -23.36 -2.84 -1.79
CA PRO A 183 -23.05 -2.58 -0.39
C PRO A 183 -22.02 -3.53 0.23
N ASN A 184 -22.02 -4.80 -0.17
CA ASN A 184 -21.05 -5.81 0.26
C ASN A 184 -19.85 -5.94 -0.69
N PHE A 185 -19.61 -4.94 -1.52
CA PHE A 185 -18.61 -4.90 -2.57
C PHE A 185 -18.84 -5.90 -3.71
N LYS A 186 -18.19 -5.62 -4.81
CA LYS A 186 -18.02 -6.45 -6.02
C LYS A 186 -16.61 -6.25 -6.55
N VAL A 187 -16.15 -7.14 -7.41
CA VAL A 187 -14.88 -6.97 -8.12
C VAL A 187 -15.15 -6.76 -9.59
N ILE A 188 -14.61 -5.68 -10.12
CA ILE A 188 -14.65 -5.31 -11.52
C ILE A 188 -13.26 -5.29 -12.11
N ARG A 189 -13.14 -5.36 -13.42
CA ARG A 189 -11.91 -5.14 -14.15
C ARG A 189 -12.00 -3.85 -14.97
N ILE A 190 -10.98 -3.00 -14.83
CA ILE A 190 -10.78 -1.81 -15.64
C ILE A 190 -9.58 -2.07 -16.56
N LYS A 191 -9.73 -1.81 -17.85
CA LYS A 191 -8.69 -2.00 -18.88
C LYS A 191 -8.02 -0.70 -19.30
N SER A 192 -8.57 0.43 -18.89
CA SER A 192 -8.00 1.75 -19.10
C SER A 192 -8.62 2.70 -18.08
N LEU A 193 -7.81 3.59 -17.51
CA LEU A 193 -8.27 4.62 -16.61
C LEU A 193 -8.84 5.84 -17.34
N ASN A 194 -8.77 5.86 -18.68
CA ASN A 194 -9.36 6.93 -19.47
C ASN A 194 -10.86 6.70 -19.66
N ASN A 195 -11.67 7.66 -19.22
CA ASN A 195 -13.13 7.65 -19.40
C ASN A 195 -13.83 6.40 -18.81
N ILE A 196 -13.60 6.12 -17.54
CA ILE A 196 -14.26 5.01 -16.85
C ILE A 196 -15.77 5.25 -16.79
N ASP A 197 -16.55 4.35 -17.43
CA ASP A 197 -18.00 4.32 -17.29
C ASP A 197 -18.40 3.35 -16.18
N LEU A 198 -18.71 3.88 -14.99
CA LEU A 198 -19.11 3.08 -13.82
C LEU A 198 -20.42 2.29 -14.04
N ALA A 199 -21.23 2.61 -15.06
CA ALA A 199 -22.46 1.89 -15.36
C ALA A 199 -22.23 0.64 -16.19
N ASN A 200 -21.15 0.58 -17.00
CA ASN A 200 -20.84 -0.52 -17.93
C ASN A 200 -19.49 -1.17 -17.61
N LEU A 201 -19.33 -1.67 -16.39
CA LEU A 201 -18.08 -2.28 -15.93
C LEU A 201 -18.03 -3.77 -16.20
N ASP A 202 -16.84 -4.28 -16.56
CA ASP A 202 -16.55 -5.71 -16.66
C ASP A 202 -16.52 -6.35 -15.27
N THR A 203 -17.68 -6.86 -14.82
CA THR A 203 -17.82 -7.44 -13.48
C THR A 203 -17.27 -8.86 -13.44
N ILE A 204 -16.27 -9.09 -12.61
CA ILE A 204 -15.61 -10.39 -12.40
C ILE A 204 -16.30 -11.18 -11.29
N ILE A 205 -16.51 -10.51 -10.13
CA ILE A 205 -17.24 -11.09 -8.98
C ILE A 205 -18.41 -10.16 -8.68
N SER A 206 -19.62 -10.71 -8.82
CA SER A 206 -20.86 -9.96 -8.56
C SER A 206 -21.08 -9.78 -7.06
N HIS A 207 -21.75 -8.68 -6.70
CA HIS A 207 -22.24 -8.45 -5.37
C HIS A 207 -23.26 -9.53 -4.96
N THR A 208 -23.24 -9.94 -3.70
CA THR A 208 -24.28 -10.72 -3.04
C THR A 208 -24.64 -10.12 -1.69
N ASN A 209 -25.84 -10.39 -1.19
CA ASN A 209 -26.26 -9.91 0.13
C ASN A 209 -25.67 -10.73 1.29
N SER A 210 -25.18 -11.94 1.01
CA SER A 210 -24.66 -12.88 2.02
C SER A 210 -23.14 -12.83 2.18
N ILE A 211 -22.42 -12.34 1.19
CA ILE A 211 -20.94 -12.32 1.20
C ILE A 211 -20.46 -10.89 1.12
N PHE A 212 -19.67 -10.49 2.11
CA PHE A 212 -18.94 -9.23 2.11
C PHE A 212 -17.50 -9.48 1.63
N ILE A 213 -17.03 -8.73 0.63
CA ILE A 213 -15.65 -8.84 0.12
C ILE A 213 -14.77 -7.84 0.88
N ASN A 214 -13.90 -8.35 1.76
CA ASN A 214 -12.98 -7.54 2.57
C ASN A 214 -11.79 -7.06 1.77
N ASP A 215 -11.15 -7.98 1.01
CA ASP A 215 -9.97 -7.66 0.21
C ASP A 215 -9.82 -8.60 -0.98
N ILE A 216 -8.91 -8.25 -1.90
CA ILE A 216 -8.58 -9.05 -3.09
C ILE A 216 -7.08 -9.10 -3.29
N LEU A 217 -6.60 -10.24 -3.81
CA LEU A 217 -5.22 -10.45 -4.21
C LEU A 217 -5.19 -11.18 -5.56
N PHE A 218 -4.48 -10.63 -6.53
CA PHE A 218 -4.28 -11.27 -7.83
C PHE A 218 -2.94 -12.01 -7.87
N ILE A 219 -2.95 -13.28 -8.28
CA ILE A 219 -1.74 -14.06 -8.56
C ILE A 219 -1.99 -14.89 -9.80
N ASN A 220 -1.15 -14.75 -10.82
CA ASN A 220 -1.29 -15.43 -12.11
C ASN A 220 -2.66 -15.21 -12.77
N ASP A 221 -3.47 -16.25 -12.83
CA ASP A 221 -4.84 -16.23 -13.33
C ASP A 221 -5.86 -16.54 -12.22
N ARG A 222 -5.46 -16.33 -10.98
CA ARG A 222 -6.29 -16.50 -9.77
C ARG A 222 -6.55 -15.14 -9.13
N LEU A 223 -7.77 -14.98 -8.67
CA LEU A 223 -8.17 -13.90 -7.79
C LEU A 223 -8.50 -14.52 -6.43
N ILE A 224 -7.70 -14.23 -5.44
CA ILE A 224 -7.92 -14.64 -4.06
C ILE A 224 -8.79 -13.57 -3.42
N LEU A 225 -9.89 -13.99 -2.81
CA LEU A 225 -10.86 -13.15 -2.14
C LEU A 225 -10.77 -13.39 -0.65
N GLU A 226 -10.55 -12.34 0.11
CA GLU A 226 -10.83 -12.33 1.53
C GLU A 226 -12.30 -11.93 1.71
N ILE A 227 -13.11 -12.83 2.21
CA ILE A 227 -14.56 -12.63 2.32
C ILE A 227 -15.03 -12.85 3.75
N ARG A 228 -16.23 -12.35 4.02
CA ARG A 228 -16.97 -12.68 5.24
C ARG A 228 -18.34 -13.24 4.87
N GLU A 229 -18.59 -14.46 5.27
CA GLU A 229 -19.87 -15.12 5.08
C GLU A 229 -20.38 -15.69 6.41
N ASN A 230 -21.66 -15.53 6.71
CA ASN A 230 -22.29 -16.00 7.97
C ASN A 230 -21.55 -15.54 9.25
N GLY A 231 -20.86 -14.39 9.19
CA GLY A 231 -20.09 -13.81 10.30
C GLY A 231 -18.66 -14.33 10.43
N LEU A 232 -18.25 -15.34 9.68
CA LEU A 232 -16.87 -15.85 9.66
C LEU A 232 -16.05 -15.25 8.52
N PRO A 233 -14.77 -14.93 8.75
CA PRO A 233 -13.84 -14.60 7.67
C PRO A 233 -13.44 -15.89 6.93
N GLU A 234 -13.36 -15.83 5.62
CA GLU A 234 -13.00 -16.96 4.76
C GLU A 234 -12.07 -16.50 3.65
N LEU A 235 -11.29 -17.41 3.07
CA LEU A 235 -10.53 -17.19 1.85
C LEU A 235 -11.11 -18.04 0.72
N SER A 236 -11.30 -17.41 -0.45
CA SER A 236 -11.80 -18.08 -1.64
C SER A 236 -10.83 -17.83 -2.81
N VAL A 237 -10.52 -18.88 -3.56
CA VAL A 237 -9.67 -18.82 -4.75
C VAL A 237 -10.55 -18.91 -5.99
N TYR A 238 -10.60 -17.84 -6.78
CA TYR A 238 -11.37 -17.76 -8.01
C TYR A 238 -10.45 -17.85 -9.23
N ASN A 239 -10.66 -18.83 -10.09
CA ASN A 239 -9.93 -19.00 -11.34
C ASN A 239 -10.58 -18.18 -12.45
N LEU A 240 -9.85 -17.22 -13.00
CA LEU A 240 -10.34 -16.28 -14.01
C LEU A 240 -10.64 -16.96 -15.37
N LYS A 241 -9.96 -18.05 -15.71
CA LYS A 241 -10.16 -18.79 -16.97
C LYS A 241 -11.39 -19.69 -16.90
N SER A 242 -11.47 -20.51 -15.85
CA SER A 242 -12.61 -21.44 -15.69
C SER A 242 -13.85 -20.77 -15.11
N LYS A 243 -13.72 -19.56 -14.54
CA LYS A 243 -14.77 -18.81 -13.83
C LYS A 243 -15.38 -19.60 -12.66
N LYS A 244 -14.55 -20.40 -11.98
CA LYS A 244 -14.96 -21.19 -10.80
C LYS A 244 -14.18 -20.74 -9.58
N GLY A 245 -14.86 -20.70 -8.45
CA GLY A 245 -14.28 -20.44 -7.13
C GLY A 245 -14.31 -21.67 -6.25
N ILE A 246 -13.35 -21.77 -5.34
CA ILE A 246 -13.31 -22.75 -4.26
C ILE A 246 -13.00 -22.01 -2.97
N ASN A 247 -13.69 -22.35 -1.87
CA ASN A 247 -13.36 -21.84 -0.54
C ASN A 247 -12.28 -22.71 0.09
N ILE A 248 -11.38 -22.09 0.83
CA ILE A 248 -10.37 -22.80 1.62
C ILE A 248 -11.03 -23.28 2.90
N GLU A 249 -10.95 -24.57 3.19
CA GLU A 249 -11.51 -25.17 4.39
C GLU A 249 -10.52 -25.01 5.56
N PHE A 250 -11.04 -24.57 6.70
CA PHE A 250 -10.30 -24.47 7.96
C PHE A 250 -10.86 -25.46 8.99
N VAL A 251 -9.98 -25.99 9.84
CA VAL A 251 -10.32 -27.08 10.76
C VAL A 251 -11.14 -26.60 11.95
N ASP A 252 -10.86 -25.38 12.45
CA ASP A 252 -11.54 -24.84 13.63
C ASP A 252 -12.91 -24.26 13.26
N ASN A 253 -13.88 -24.37 14.15
CA ASN A 253 -15.22 -23.81 13.94
C ASN A 253 -15.29 -22.28 14.15
N ALA A 254 -14.32 -21.72 14.84
CA ALA A 254 -14.17 -20.29 15.09
C ALA A 254 -12.70 -19.92 14.96
N TYR A 255 -12.41 -19.10 13.98
CA TYR A 255 -11.06 -18.68 13.61
C TYR A 255 -11.08 -17.27 13.05
N ASP A 256 -9.90 -16.70 12.91
CA ASP A 256 -9.64 -15.50 12.13
C ASP A 256 -8.64 -15.82 11.02
N VAL A 257 -8.94 -15.35 9.83
CA VAL A 257 -8.09 -15.53 8.64
C VAL A 257 -8.09 -14.25 7.81
N SER A 258 -6.93 -13.87 7.30
CA SER A 258 -6.78 -12.73 6.39
C SER A 258 -5.58 -12.91 5.46
N LEU A 259 -5.56 -12.19 4.35
CA LEU A 259 -4.42 -12.15 3.47
C LEU A 259 -3.20 -11.60 4.22
N ALA A 260 -2.04 -12.26 4.08
CA ALA A 260 -0.78 -11.76 4.56
C ALA A 260 -0.07 -10.96 3.46
N PHE A 261 1.17 -10.59 3.72
CA PHE A 261 2.00 -9.90 2.74
C PHE A 261 2.35 -10.81 1.56
N ASN A 262 2.04 -10.37 0.33
CA ASN A 262 2.21 -11.10 -0.92
C ASN A 262 2.66 -10.14 -2.02
N ASP A 263 3.96 -10.09 -2.32
CA ASP A 263 4.53 -9.15 -3.30
C ASP A 263 4.48 -9.66 -4.73
N GLU A 264 4.60 -10.99 -4.90
CA GLU A 264 4.71 -11.60 -6.22
C GLU A 264 3.36 -11.72 -6.92
N LEU A 265 3.33 -11.36 -8.22
CA LEU A 265 2.13 -11.42 -9.05
C LEU A 265 2.02 -12.74 -9.83
N ASP A 266 3.13 -13.44 -10.05
CA ASP A 266 3.27 -14.63 -10.90
C ASP A 266 3.68 -15.90 -10.13
N GLY A 267 3.59 -15.87 -8.80
CA GLY A 267 3.81 -17.03 -7.94
C GLY A 267 2.71 -18.10 -8.06
N ASN A 268 3.00 -19.31 -7.57
CA ASN A 268 2.02 -20.41 -7.46
C ASN A 268 1.48 -20.60 -6.05
N SER A 269 1.74 -19.66 -5.15
CA SER A 269 1.24 -19.71 -3.77
C SER A 269 0.96 -18.32 -3.24
N PHE A 270 0.17 -18.23 -2.19
CA PHE A 270 0.00 -17.00 -1.43
C PHE A 270 0.06 -17.25 0.06
N ASN A 271 0.44 -16.23 0.81
CA ASN A 271 0.53 -16.26 2.26
C ASN A 271 -0.74 -15.68 2.90
N TYR A 272 -1.15 -16.28 4.01
CA TYR A 272 -2.27 -15.80 4.80
C TYR A 272 -1.99 -15.93 6.30
N TYR A 273 -2.58 -15.06 7.09
CA TYR A 273 -2.62 -15.15 8.53
C TYR A 273 -3.76 -16.06 8.96
N TYR A 274 -3.51 -16.85 9.97
CA TYR A 274 -4.53 -17.68 10.60
C TYR A 274 -4.32 -17.73 12.11
N SER A 275 -5.40 -17.64 12.87
CA SER A 275 -5.42 -17.89 14.30
C SER A 275 -6.79 -18.43 14.73
N SER A 276 -6.81 -19.13 15.87
CA SER A 276 -8.04 -19.55 16.52
C SER A 276 -7.88 -19.51 18.04
N LEU A 277 -8.94 -19.87 18.78
CA LEU A 277 -8.85 -19.97 20.24
C LEU A 277 -7.84 -21.03 20.70
N THR A 278 -7.54 -22.00 19.83
CA THR A 278 -6.61 -23.12 20.11
C THR A 278 -5.30 -23.02 19.36
N SER A 279 -5.19 -22.10 18.38
CA SER A 279 -4.01 -21.89 17.55
C SER A 279 -3.52 -20.45 17.61
N PRO A 280 -2.28 -20.19 18.06
CA PRO A 280 -1.74 -18.84 18.06
C PRO A 280 -1.60 -18.29 16.63
N PRO A 281 -1.56 -16.96 16.45
CA PRO A 281 -1.37 -16.34 15.13
C PRO A 281 -0.13 -16.89 14.40
N ARG A 282 -0.32 -17.33 13.16
CA ARG A 282 0.71 -17.86 12.27
C ARG A 282 0.49 -17.40 10.84
N VAL A 283 1.57 -17.41 10.07
CA VAL A 283 1.52 -17.25 8.61
C VAL A 283 1.60 -18.64 7.97
N PHE A 284 0.69 -18.90 7.06
CA PHE A 284 0.67 -20.09 6.23
C PHE A 284 0.83 -19.71 4.76
N SER A 285 1.31 -20.64 3.96
CA SER A 285 1.33 -20.56 2.51
C SER A 285 0.34 -21.55 1.92
N TYR A 286 -0.49 -21.10 0.99
CA TYR A 286 -1.44 -21.92 0.23
C TYR A 286 -0.92 -22.11 -1.19
N ASP A 287 -0.84 -23.36 -1.63
CA ASP A 287 -0.44 -23.74 -2.99
C ASP A 287 -1.66 -23.65 -3.93
N LEU A 288 -1.47 -23.03 -5.09
CA LEU A 288 -2.51 -22.79 -6.10
C LEU A 288 -2.57 -23.87 -7.20
N ASP A 289 -1.66 -24.83 -7.19
CA ASP A 289 -1.57 -25.93 -8.17
C ASP A 289 -2.62 -27.04 -7.94
#